data_2ca462f345cb7c99322ce02d2a422dba
#
_entry.id   2ca462f345cb7c99322ce02d2a422dba
#
_cell.length_a   1.000
_cell.length_b   1.000
_cell.length_c   1.000
_cell.angle_alpha   90.00
_cell.angle_beta   90.00
_cell.angle_gamma   90.00
#
_symmetry.space_group_name_H-M   'P 1'
#
loop_
_entity.id
_entity.type
_entity.pdbx_description
1 polymer ?
#
loop_
_entity_poly.entity_id
_entity_poly.type
_entity_poly.pdbx_seq_one_letter_code
_entity_poly.pdbx_strand_id
1 'polypeptide(L)'
;MATLNERKVAVVGCGFVGSASAFALMESGLFSEMVLIDVNKEKAEGEALDISHGLPFAKPMQIYAGDYQDAGDAAVVVVTAGAGQKPGETRLDLVKKNVGIFKSIIPEIAKYNKDGILLIVANPVDILTYAAVKLSGFPENRVFGSGTVLDTARFKYLLGEHLSVDSRSVHAFIIGEHGDSEIAAWSSANVSGIPIHDFCEMRGHFEHEKAMKEIAENVKNSAYEIIEKKGA
;
A
#
# COMPACT_ATOMS: atom_id res chain seq x y z
N MET A 1 -15.71 7.51 24.76
CA MET A 1 -15.03 7.07 23.52
C MET A 1 -15.36 8.10 22.46
N ALA A 2 -14.38 8.56 21.66
CA ALA A 2 -14.67 9.41 20.54
C ALA A 2 -15.50 8.62 19.52
N THR A 3 -16.49 9.26 18.91
CA THR A 3 -17.27 8.61 17.83
C THR A 3 -16.37 8.53 16.61
N LEU A 4 -16.33 7.38 15.94
CA LEU A 4 -15.55 7.18 14.73
C LEU A 4 -15.95 8.20 13.65
N ASN A 5 -14.98 8.90 13.08
CA ASN A 5 -15.18 9.79 11.95
C ASN A 5 -14.88 9.01 10.66
N GLU A 6 -15.92 8.54 9.98
CA GLU A 6 -15.83 7.76 8.75
C GLU A 6 -15.10 8.47 7.61
N ARG A 7 -14.94 9.79 7.71
CA ARG A 7 -14.26 10.61 6.71
C ARG A 7 -12.89 11.12 7.17
N LYS A 8 -12.31 10.52 8.20
CA LYS A 8 -10.98 10.83 8.70
C LYS A 8 -10.01 9.68 8.44
N VAL A 9 -8.84 10.03 7.99
CA VAL A 9 -7.70 9.11 7.81
C VAL A 9 -6.49 9.63 8.59
N ALA A 10 -5.75 8.72 9.18
CA ALA A 10 -4.42 9.01 9.73
C ALA A 10 -3.35 8.30 8.90
N VAL A 11 -2.25 8.99 8.59
CA VAL A 11 -1.08 8.42 7.93
C VAL A 11 0.09 8.48 8.89
N VAL A 12 0.58 7.30 9.29
CA VAL A 12 1.70 7.16 10.24
C VAL A 12 2.96 6.82 9.48
N GLY A 13 3.91 7.75 9.46
CA GLY A 13 5.13 7.72 8.68
C GLY A 13 5.03 8.63 7.45
N CYS A 14 5.78 9.74 7.45
CA CYS A 14 5.84 10.73 6.37
C CYS A 14 7.10 10.54 5.51
N GLY A 15 7.49 9.28 5.23
CA GLY A 15 8.49 8.94 4.23
C GLY A 15 7.92 9.04 2.81
N PHE A 16 8.71 8.66 1.79
CA PHE A 16 8.26 8.73 0.39
C PHE A 16 6.91 8.04 0.14
N VAL A 17 6.68 6.88 0.74
CA VAL A 17 5.42 6.14 0.59
C VAL A 17 4.29 6.88 1.31
N GLY A 18 4.52 7.35 2.54
CA GLY A 18 3.52 8.05 3.32
C GLY A 18 3.08 9.36 2.67
N SER A 19 4.03 10.19 2.24
CA SER A 19 3.76 11.46 1.56
C SER A 19 3.03 11.25 0.23
N ALA A 20 3.46 10.27 -0.57
CA ALA A 20 2.78 9.93 -1.82
C ALA A 20 1.35 9.40 -1.58
N SER A 21 1.18 8.58 -0.53
CA SER A 21 -0.15 8.08 -0.14
C SER A 21 -1.06 9.21 0.34
N ALA A 22 -0.54 10.12 1.15
CA ALA A 22 -1.28 11.28 1.65
C ALA A 22 -1.73 12.19 0.49
N PHE A 23 -0.83 12.46 -0.47
CA PHE A 23 -1.18 13.23 -1.66
C PHE A 23 -2.28 12.54 -2.49
N ALA A 24 -2.15 11.24 -2.75
CA ALA A 24 -3.16 10.48 -3.49
C ALA A 24 -4.51 10.44 -2.76
N LEU A 25 -4.51 10.34 -1.42
CA LEU A 25 -5.72 10.39 -0.60
C LEU A 25 -6.40 11.76 -0.68
N MET A 26 -5.64 12.85 -0.68
CA MET A 26 -6.15 14.20 -0.88
C MET A 26 -6.82 14.33 -2.26
N GLU A 27 -6.14 13.93 -3.33
CA GLU A 27 -6.68 13.95 -4.69
C GLU A 27 -7.96 13.09 -4.86
N SER A 28 -8.02 11.94 -4.17
CA SER A 28 -9.19 11.04 -4.26
C SER A 28 -10.47 11.67 -3.71
N GLY A 29 -10.36 12.57 -2.74
CA GLY A 29 -11.48 13.18 -2.02
C GLY A 29 -12.34 12.16 -1.26
N LEU A 30 -11.78 11.01 -0.89
CA LEU A 30 -12.44 9.98 -0.08
C LEU A 30 -12.66 10.44 1.36
N PHE A 31 -11.74 11.25 1.88
CA PHE A 31 -11.76 11.76 3.24
C PHE A 31 -11.95 13.28 3.25
N SER A 32 -12.41 13.81 4.36
CA SER A 32 -12.53 15.25 4.63
C SER A 32 -11.56 15.73 5.70
N GLU A 33 -10.87 14.80 6.36
CA GLU A 33 -9.86 15.09 7.37
C GLU A 33 -8.71 14.09 7.27
N MET A 34 -7.49 14.58 7.35
CA MET A 34 -6.27 13.77 7.33
C MET A 34 -5.27 14.29 8.35
N VAL A 35 -4.82 13.41 9.24
CA VAL A 35 -3.73 13.68 10.16
C VAL A 35 -2.46 12.94 9.72
N LEU A 36 -1.35 13.66 9.64
CA LEU A 36 -0.02 13.13 9.34
C LEU A 36 0.78 13.01 10.64
N ILE A 37 1.34 11.84 10.88
CA ILE A 37 2.06 11.51 12.11
C ILE A 37 3.44 10.97 11.74
N ASP A 38 4.48 11.58 12.26
CA ASP A 38 5.87 11.10 12.10
C ASP A 38 6.65 11.33 13.38
N VAL A 39 7.68 10.51 13.61
CA VAL A 39 8.62 10.71 14.71
C VAL A 39 9.35 12.05 14.57
N ASN A 40 9.59 12.49 13.35
CA ASN A 40 10.04 13.83 13.03
C ASN A 40 8.83 14.74 12.77
N LYS A 41 8.41 15.48 13.81
CA LYS A 41 7.25 16.37 13.76
C LYS A 41 7.38 17.47 12.72
N GLU A 42 8.55 18.07 12.60
CA GLU A 42 8.80 19.12 11.59
C GLU A 42 8.59 18.60 10.17
N LYS A 43 8.98 17.35 9.92
CA LYS A 43 8.73 16.70 8.63
C LYS A 43 7.23 16.50 8.39
N ALA A 44 6.48 16.01 9.37
CA ALA A 44 5.03 15.85 9.25
C ALA A 44 4.33 17.21 9.00
N GLU A 45 4.76 18.28 9.68
CA GLU A 45 4.28 19.64 9.46
C GLU A 45 4.57 20.13 8.05
N GLY A 46 5.80 19.93 7.57
CA GLY A 46 6.20 20.30 6.21
C GLY A 46 5.37 19.57 5.14
N GLU A 47 5.18 18.26 5.27
CA GLU A 47 4.35 17.48 4.35
C GLU A 47 2.87 17.91 4.41
N ALA A 48 2.34 18.18 5.61
CA ALA A 48 0.97 18.67 5.76
C ALA A 48 0.76 20.02 5.07
N LEU A 49 1.72 20.94 5.21
CA LEU A 49 1.68 22.24 4.54
C LEU A 49 1.77 22.09 3.02
N ASP A 50 2.72 21.31 2.52
CA ASP A 50 2.93 21.11 1.09
C ASP A 50 1.69 20.51 0.41
N ILE A 51 1.14 19.45 0.98
CA ILE A 51 -0.07 18.79 0.46
C ILE A 51 -1.28 19.74 0.53
N SER A 52 -1.41 20.53 1.61
CA SER A 52 -2.50 21.50 1.77
C SER A 52 -2.51 22.57 0.69
N HIS A 53 -1.37 22.91 0.12
CA HIS A 53 -1.28 23.87 -0.97
C HIS A 53 -1.89 23.34 -2.28
N GLY A 54 -2.14 22.05 -2.40
CA GLY A 54 -2.90 21.41 -3.50
C GLY A 54 -4.42 21.53 -3.36
N LEU A 55 -4.95 21.82 -2.16
CA LEU A 55 -6.39 21.85 -1.89
C LEU A 55 -7.21 22.79 -2.79
N PRO A 56 -6.71 23.94 -3.27
CA PRO A 56 -7.46 24.77 -4.21
C PRO A 56 -7.86 24.04 -5.51
N PHE A 57 -7.21 22.93 -5.84
CA PHE A 57 -7.46 22.11 -7.04
C PHE A 57 -8.14 20.77 -6.74
N ALA A 58 -8.43 20.49 -5.47
CA ALA A 58 -8.98 19.22 -5.00
C ALA A 58 -10.28 19.42 -4.21
N LYS A 59 -10.85 18.34 -3.67
CA LYS A 59 -11.99 18.44 -2.76
C LYS A 59 -11.55 19.00 -1.40
N PRO A 60 -12.42 19.75 -0.69
CA PRO A 60 -12.09 20.30 0.62
C PRO A 60 -11.69 19.18 1.60
N MET A 61 -10.55 19.36 2.26
CA MET A 61 -10.03 18.47 3.30
C MET A 61 -9.27 19.29 4.33
N GLN A 62 -9.40 18.93 5.60
CA GLN A 62 -8.52 19.43 6.65
C GLN A 62 -7.30 18.53 6.74
N ILE A 63 -6.11 19.08 6.51
CA ILE A 63 -4.83 18.34 6.56
C ILE A 63 -3.93 19.01 7.60
N TYR A 64 -3.41 18.21 8.54
CA TYR A 64 -2.54 18.72 9.59
C TYR A 64 -1.59 17.64 10.12
N ALA A 65 -0.48 18.08 10.71
CA ALA A 65 0.39 17.20 11.48
C ALA A 65 -0.15 17.06 12.90
N GLY A 66 -0.11 15.85 13.44
CA GLY A 66 -0.61 15.56 14.78
C GLY A 66 0.12 14.45 15.49
N ASP A 67 -0.43 14.01 16.61
CA ASP A 67 0.05 12.91 17.43
C ASP A 67 -0.92 11.71 17.34
N TYR A 68 -0.55 10.57 17.94
CA TYR A 68 -1.40 9.37 17.95
C TYR A 68 -2.79 9.59 18.57
N GLN A 69 -2.94 10.58 19.46
CA GLN A 69 -4.23 10.96 20.03
C GLN A 69 -5.18 11.50 18.95
N ASP A 70 -4.64 12.23 17.97
CA ASP A 70 -5.41 12.80 16.87
C ASP A 70 -5.90 11.74 15.89
N ALA A 71 -5.30 10.54 15.89
CA ALA A 71 -5.79 9.39 15.13
C ALA A 71 -6.91 8.62 15.83
N GLY A 72 -7.32 9.04 17.03
CA GLY A 72 -8.22 8.27 17.90
C GLY A 72 -9.61 8.01 17.32
N ASP A 73 -10.12 8.90 16.49
CA ASP A 73 -11.40 8.81 15.79
C ASP A 73 -11.29 8.51 14.29
N ALA A 74 -10.07 8.29 13.77
CA ALA A 74 -9.86 8.01 12.36
C ALA A 74 -10.47 6.65 11.96
N ALA A 75 -11.22 6.64 10.85
CA ALA A 75 -11.78 5.41 10.30
C ALA A 75 -10.70 4.46 9.78
N VAL A 76 -9.63 5.02 9.21
CA VAL A 76 -8.49 4.25 8.70
C VAL A 76 -7.20 4.87 9.20
N VAL A 77 -6.33 4.01 9.74
CA VAL A 77 -4.95 4.38 10.08
C VAL A 77 -4.01 3.63 9.16
N VAL A 78 -3.37 4.37 8.25
CA VAL A 78 -2.41 3.84 7.27
C VAL A 78 -1.02 3.88 7.89
N VAL A 79 -0.38 2.73 8.06
CA VAL A 79 0.95 2.63 8.66
C VAL A 79 1.99 2.37 7.58
N THR A 80 2.69 3.42 7.19
CA THR A 80 3.81 3.38 6.24
C THR A 80 5.17 3.50 6.94
N ALA A 81 5.15 3.76 8.24
CA ALA A 81 6.37 3.91 9.04
C ALA A 81 7.18 2.63 9.08
N GLY A 82 8.41 2.72 8.69
CA GLY A 82 9.37 1.62 8.66
C GLY A 82 10.72 2.10 8.14
N ALA A 83 11.75 1.31 8.38
CA ALA A 83 13.06 1.58 7.83
C ALA A 83 13.25 0.80 6.53
N GLY A 84 13.89 1.42 5.55
CA GLY A 84 14.34 0.73 4.34
C GLY A 84 15.54 -0.18 4.63
N GLN A 85 15.75 -1.16 3.76
CA GLN A 85 16.92 -2.05 3.81
C GLN A 85 18.18 -1.26 3.44
N LYS A 86 19.21 -1.39 4.26
CA LYS A 86 20.52 -0.78 3.97
C LYS A 86 21.42 -1.74 3.18
N PRO A 87 22.39 -1.24 2.42
CA PRO A 87 23.39 -2.08 1.80
C PRO A 87 24.08 -3.00 2.82
N GLY A 88 24.10 -4.32 2.55
CA GLY A 88 24.66 -5.31 3.45
C GLY A 88 23.73 -5.82 4.56
N GLU A 89 22.55 -5.25 4.74
CA GLU A 89 21.52 -5.78 5.65
C GLU A 89 20.82 -7.00 5.04
N THR A 90 20.58 -8.02 5.88
CA THR A 90 19.75 -9.17 5.47
C THR A 90 18.27 -8.84 5.58
N ARG A 91 17.40 -9.61 4.89
CA ARG A 91 15.94 -9.52 5.05
C ARG A 91 15.52 -9.74 6.52
N LEU A 92 16.21 -10.65 7.22
CA LEU A 92 15.92 -10.94 8.63
C LEU A 92 16.26 -9.75 9.55
N ASP A 93 17.32 -9.02 9.26
CA ASP A 93 17.67 -7.81 10.01
C ASP A 93 16.63 -6.71 9.79
N LEU A 94 16.15 -6.55 8.56
CA LEU A 94 15.06 -5.63 8.25
C LEU A 94 13.77 -5.98 9.00
N VAL A 95 13.40 -7.27 9.02
CA VAL A 95 12.25 -7.77 9.81
C VAL A 95 12.39 -7.39 11.29
N LYS A 96 13.52 -7.73 11.91
CA LYS A 96 13.75 -7.44 13.33
C LYS A 96 13.64 -5.95 13.63
N LYS A 97 14.22 -5.11 12.78
CA LYS A 97 14.22 -3.66 12.91
C LYS A 97 12.80 -3.11 12.80
N ASN A 98 12.05 -3.49 11.77
CA ASN A 98 10.70 -2.99 11.54
C ASN A 98 9.68 -3.54 12.55
N VAL A 99 9.81 -4.77 13.00
CA VAL A 99 9.02 -5.28 14.14
C VAL A 99 9.35 -4.49 15.43
N GLY A 100 10.60 -4.08 15.62
CA GLY A 100 10.99 -3.19 16.73
C GLY A 100 10.27 -1.84 16.65
N ILE A 101 10.19 -1.23 15.47
CA ILE A 101 9.45 0.01 15.21
C ILE A 101 7.95 -0.20 15.49
N PHE A 102 7.36 -1.29 15.01
CA PHE A 102 5.95 -1.61 15.21
C PHE A 102 5.59 -1.81 16.68
N LYS A 103 6.49 -2.36 17.50
CA LYS A 103 6.29 -2.46 18.95
C LYS A 103 6.14 -1.11 19.65
N SER A 104 6.67 -0.04 19.07
CA SER A 104 6.49 1.33 19.61
C SER A 104 5.28 2.05 19.03
N ILE A 105 4.91 1.77 17.77
CA ILE A 105 3.85 2.50 17.04
C ILE A 105 2.48 1.87 17.31
N ILE A 106 2.32 0.58 17.09
CA ILE A 106 1.01 -0.08 17.09
C ILE A 106 0.28 0.00 18.42
N PRO A 107 0.95 -0.22 19.58
CA PRO A 107 0.29 -0.04 20.87
C PRO A 107 -0.15 1.41 21.14
N GLU A 108 0.61 2.41 20.67
CA GLU A 108 0.24 3.82 20.83
C GLU A 108 -0.98 4.17 19.97
N ILE A 109 -1.05 3.68 18.73
CA ILE A 109 -2.26 3.82 17.92
C ILE A 109 -3.45 3.16 18.63
N ALA A 110 -3.28 1.91 19.07
CA ALA A 110 -4.34 1.13 19.72
C ALA A 110 -4.78 1.70 21.08
N LYS A 111 -3.99 2.54 21.71
CA LYS A 111 -4.35 3.24 22.96
C LYS A 111 -5.48 4.23 22.72
N TYR A 112 -5.47 4.94 21.61
CA TYR A 112 -6.42 6.00 21.29
C TYR A 112 -7.52 5.56 20.31
N ASN A 113 -7.14 4.84 19.23
CA ASN A 113 -8.09 4.31 18.25
C ASN A 113 -8.54 2.90 18.66
N LYS A 114 -9.85 2.68 18.74
CA LYS A 114 -10.45 1.40 19.16
C LYS A 114 -11.31 0.75 18.09
N ASP A 115 -11.81 1.55 17.16
CA ASP A 115 -12.90 1.17 16.28
C ASP A 115 -12.54 1.28 14.79
N GLY A 116 -11.42 1.91 14.45
CA GLY A 116 -10.93 2.07 13.09
C GLY A 116 -10.31 0.80 12.50
N ILE A 117 -9.79 0.96 11.31
CA ILE A 117 -9.07 -0.05 10.54
C ILE A 117 -7.58 0.28 10.55
N LEU A 118 -6.72 -0.70 10.78
CA LEU A 118 -5.28 -0.58 10.58
C LEU A 118 -4.92 -1.14 9.21
N LEU A 119 -4.43 -0.28 8.31
CA LEU A 119 -3.90 -0.65 7.01
C LEU A 119 -2.36 -0.58 7.04
N ILE A 120 -1.73 -1.73 6.96
CA ILE A 120 -0.28 -1.86 6.99
C ILE A 120 0.28 -1.80 5.57
N VAL A 121 1.22 -0.88 5.34
CA VAL A 121 1.87 -0.66 4.03
C VAL A 121 3.39 -0.83 4.11
N ALA A 122 3.97 -0.68 5.31
CA ALA A 122 5.40 -0.86 5.54
C ALA A 122 5.85 -2.31 5.26
N ASN A 123 7.05 -2.46 4.68
CA ASN A 123 7.63 -3.76 4.36
C ASN A 123 8.56 -4.31 5.49
N PRO A 124 8.60 -5.64 5.63
CA PRO A 124 7.86 -6.69 4.90
C PRO A 124 6.40 -6.79 5.37
N VAL A 125 5.48 -6.47 4.45
CA VAL A 125 4.07 -6.16 4.78
C VAL A 125 3.33 -7.31 5.46
N ASP A 126 3.50 -8.55 5.00
CA ASP A 126 2.77 -9.70 5.55
C ASP A 126 3.19 -9.99 7.01
N ILE A 127 4.50 -9.95 7.29
CA ILE A 127 5.05 -10.15 8.63
C ILE A 127 4.63 -8.99 9.56
N LEU A 128 4.67 -7.76 9.06
CA LEU A 128 4.30 -6.58 9.85
C LEU A 128 2.80 -6.53 10.09
N THR A 129 1.97 -6.99 9.16
CA THR A 129 0.52 -7.15 9.37
C THR A 129 0.25 -8.15 10.49
N TYR A 130 0.90 -9.31 10.45
CA TYR A 130 0.78 -10.30 11.54
C TYR A 130 1.23 -9.71 12.89
N ALA A 131 2.36 -8.99 12.89
CA ALA A 131 2.83 -8.31 14.10
C ALA A 131 1.81 -7.26 14.60
N ALA A 132 1.21 -6.48 13.69
CA ALA A 132 0.21 -5.48 14.02
C ALA A 132 -1.05 -6.10 14.65
N VAL A 133 -1.55 -7.23 14.12
CA VAL A 133 -2.65 -7.99 14.75
C VAL A 133 -2.33 -8.35 16.19
N LYS A 134 -1.12 -8.87 16.45
CA LYS A 134 -0.70 -9.30 17.81
C LYS A 134 -0.47 -8.12 18.76
N LEU A 135 0.01 -6.99 18.25
CA LEU A 135 0.38 -5.83 19.07
C LEU A 135 -0.80 -4.88 19.35
N SER A 136 -1.78 -4.80 18.42
CA SER A 136 -2.90 -3.88 18.55
C SER A 136 -4.01 -4.37 19.47
N GLY A 137 -4.19 -5.69 19.55
CA GLY A 137 -5.36 -6.29 20.18
C GLY A 137 -6.68 -6.00 19.43
N PHE A 138 -6.60 -5.50 18.19
CA PHE A 138 -7.76 -5.31 17.33
C PHE A 138 -8.32 -6.67 16.86
N PRO A 139 -9.61 -6.74 16.54
CA PRO A 139 -10.14 -7.88 15.80
C PRO A 139 -9.40 -8.06 14.48
N GLU A 140 -9.10 -9.31 14.10
CA GLU A 140 -8.31 -9.62 12.91
C GLU A 140 -8.90 -9.02 11.63
N ASN A 141 -10.22 -8.93 11.52
CA ASN A 141 -10.92 -8.31 10.39
C ASN A 141 -10.80 -6.77 10.32
N ARG A 142 -10.06 -6.15 11.23
CA ARG A 142 -9.76 -4.71 11.20
C ARG A 142 -8.27 -4.40 11.03
N VAL A 143 -7.45 -5.41 10.83
CA VAL A 143 -6.01 -5.24 10.58
C VAL A 143 -5.63 -6.01 9.34
N PHE A 144 -5.24 -5.32 8.30
CA PHE A 144 -4.79 -5.96 7.07
C PHE A 144 -3.67 -5.17 6.39
N GLY A 145 -2.89 -5.87 5.61
CA GLY A 145 -1.82 -5.31 4.81
C GLY A 145 -2.28 -4.93 3.41
N SER A 146 -1.55 -4.04 2.76
CA SER A 146 -1.71 -3.78 1.33
C SER A 146 -1.42 -5.03 0.49
N GLY A 147 -0.64 -5.95 1.01
CA GLY A 147 -0.35 -7.24 0.40
C GLY A 147 0.09 -7.11 -1.05
N THR A 148 -0.48 -7.91 -1.91
CA THR A 148 -0.18 -7.97 -3.35
C THR A 148 -1.02 -7.01 -4.22
N VAL A 149 -1.61 -5.96 -3.64
CA VAL A 149 -2.41 -4.97 -4.41
C VAL A 149 -1.55 -4.27 -5.45
N LEU A 150 -0.33 -3.87 -5.10
CA LEU A 150 0.60 -3.21 -6.01
C LEU A 150 1.06 -4.17 -7.12
N ASP A 151 1.38 -5.41 -6.77
CA ASP A 151 1.82 -6.44 -7.72
C ASP A 151 0.68 -6.78 -8.69
N THR A 152 -0.54 -6.85 -8.19
CA THR A 152 -1.76 -6.99 -9.01
C THR A 152 -1.91 -5.81 -9.98
N ALA A 153 -1.66 -4.59 -9.55
CA ALA A 153 -1.72 -3.41 -10.43
C ALA A 153 -0.65 -3.48 -11.52
N ARG A 154 0.59 -3.87 -11.20
CA ARG A 154 1.67 -4.12 -12.16
C ARG A 154 1.29 -5.21 -13.15
N PHE A 155 0.75 -6.30 -12.65
CA PHE A 155 0.31 -7.43 -13.46
C PHE A 155 -0.77 -7.03 -14.48
N LYS A 156 -1.80 -6.31 -14.03
CA LYS A 156 -2.85 -5.77 -14.91
C LYS A 156 -2.29 -4.80 -15.94
N TYR A 157 -1.36 -3.93 -15.54
CA TYR A 157 -0.71 -3.00 -16.46
C TYR A 157 0.07 -3.73 -17.55
N LEU A 158 0.94 -4.66 -17.19
CA LEU A 158 1.76 -5.42 -18.15
C LEU A 158 0.91 -6.29 -19.08
N LEU A 159 -0.18 -6.88 -18.58
CA LEU A 159 -1.14 -7.59 -19.42
C LEU A 159 -1.86 -6.63 -20.39
N GLY A 160 -2.26 -5.46 -19.94
CA GLY A 160 -2.87 -4.42 -20.77
C GLY A 160 -1.95 -4.01 -21.92
N GLU A 161 -0.67 -3.76 -21.64
CA GLU A 161 0.34 -3.44 -22.65
C GLU A 161 0.53 -4.60 -23.66
N HIS A 162 0.69 -5.84 -23.15
CA HIS A 162 0.87 -7.02 -24.00
C HIS A 162 -0.31 -7.24 -24.96
N LEU A 163 -1.51 -7.07 -24.47
CA LEU A 163 -2.75 -7.31 -25.24
C LEU A 163 -3.26 -6.06 -25.99
N SER A 164 -2.62 -4.91 -25.82
CA SER A 164 -3.05 -3.62 -26.35
C SER A 164 -4.51 -3.29 -25.98
N VAL A 165 -4.82 -3.44 -24.67
CA VAL A 165 -6.11 -3.09 -24.08
C VAL A 165 -5.93 -2.20 -22.85
N ASP A 166 -6.98 -1.48 -22.48
CA ASP A 166 -6.98 -0.72 -21.22
C ASP A 166 -6.84 -1.67 -20.03
N SER A 167 -5.83 -1.45 -19.18
CA SER A 167 -5.56 -2.29 -18.00
C SER A 167 -6.74 -2.36 -17.02
N ARG A 168 -7.67 -1.40 -17.05
CA ARG A 168 -8.90 -1.43 -16.27
C ARG A 168 -9.87 -2.53 -16.71
N SER A 169 -9.77 -2.98 -17.97
CA SER A 169 -10.55 -4.10 -18.50
C SER A 169 -9.93 -5.47 -18.20
N VAL A 170 -8.72 -5.48 -17.64
CA VAL A 170 -8.02 -6.71 -17.24
C VAL A 170 -8.40 -7.06 -15.81
N HIS A 171 -8.96 -8.25 -15.62
CA HIS A 171 -9.24 -8.83 -14.31
C HIS A 171 -8.25 -9.96 -14.05
N ALA A 172 -7.23 -9.67 -13.27
CA ALA A 172 -6.15 -10.58 -12.95
C ALA A 172 -5.59 -10.24 -11.57
N PHE A 173 -5.04 -11.21 -10.86
CA PHE A 173 -4.58 -11.03 -9.49
C PHE A 173 -3.22 -11.70 -9.28
N ILE A 174 -2.39 -11.03 -8.52
CA ILE A 174 -1.26 -11.65 -7.82
C ILE A 174 -1.74 -11.99 -6.41
N ILE A 175 -1.45 -13.19 -5.95
CA ILE A 175 -1.87 -13.71 -4.64
C ILE A 175 -0.68 -14.29 -3.88
N GLY A 176 -0.87 -14.55 -2.59
CA GLY A 176 0.15 -15.07 -1.70
C GLY A 176 0.86 -13.96 -0.91
N GLU A 177 2.10 -14.19 -0.52
CA GLU A 177 2.96 -13.23 0.15
C GLU A 177 3.50 -12.20 -0.85
N HIS A 178 3.52 -10.93 -0.46
CA HIS A 178 4.15 -9.88 -1.27
C HIS A 178 5.67 -10.09 -1.31
N GLY A 179 6.20 -10.45 -2.48
CA GLY A 179 7.61 -10.71 -2.72
C GLY A 179 7.86 -11.93 -3.61
N ASP A 180 9.03 -12.56 -3.47
CA ASP A 180 9.50 -13.59 -4.40
C ASP A 180 8.62 -14.85 -4.45
N SER A 181 7.79 -15.09 -3.43
CA SER A 181 6.88 -16.24 -3.35
C SER A 181 5.46 -15.96 -3.89
N GLU A 182 5.21 -14.76 -4.40
CA GLU A 182 3.94 -14.39 -5.00
C GLU A 182 3.57 -15.26 -6.21
N ILE A 183 2.28 -15.41 -6.46
CA ILE A 183 1.75 -16.27 -7.52
C ILE A 183 0.76 -15.51 -8.39
N ALA A 184 0.95 -15.53 -9.71
CA ALA A 184 -0.02 -15.03 -10.66
C ALA A 184 -1.20 -16.00 -10.79
N ALA A 185 -2.42 -15.55 -10.48
CA ALA A 185 -3.63 -16.37 -10.50
C ALA A 185 -4.21 -16.48 -11.94
N TRP A 186 -3.49 -17.15 -12.82
CA TRP A 186 -3.83 -17.27 -14.24
C TRP A 186 -5.20 -17.88 -14.51
N SER A 187 -5.62 -18.85 -13.70
CA SER A 187 -6.90 -19.54 -13.86
C SER A 187 -8.12 -18.62 -13.74
N SER A 188 -7.98 -17.47 -13.07
CA SER A 188 -9.03 -16.48 -12.91
C SER A 188 -8.84 -15.26 -13.81
N ALA A 189 -7.71 -15.19 -14.53
CA ALA A 189 -7.38 -14.03 -15.36
C ALA A 189 -8.29 -13.95 -16.59
N ASN A 190 -8.84 -12.77 -16.83
CA ASN A 190 -9.72 -12.52 -17.95
C ASN A 190 -9.67 -11.07 -18.43
N VAL A 191 -10.11 -10.80 -19.63
CA VAL A 191 -10.32 -9.46 -20.18
C VAL A 191 -11.81 -9.30 -20.48
N SER A 192 -12.46 -8.42 -19.73
CA SER A 192 -13.91 -8.16 -19.89
C SER A 192 -14.77 -9.44 -19.85
N GLY A 193 -14.37 -10.43 -19.01
CA GLY A 193 -15.06 -11.69 -18.85
C GLY A 193 -14.64 -12.82 -19.81
N ILE A 194 -13.78 -12.55 -20.78
CA ILE A 194 -13.20 -13.57 -21.67
C ILE A 194 -11.93 -14.10 -21.00
N PRO A 195 -11.79 -15.43 -20.77
CA PRO A 195 -10.59 -16.02 -20.19
C PRO A 195 -9.33 -15.55 -20.93
N ILE A 196 -8.24 -15.34 -20.19
CA ILE A 196 -7.03 -14.74 -20.76
C ILE A 196 -6.47 -15.54 -21.93
N HIS A 197 -6.52 -16.87 -21.85
CA HIS A 197 -6.06 -17.76 -22.91
C HIS A 197 -6.84 -17.52 -24.22
N ASP A 198 -8.17 -17.58 -24.14
CA ASP A 198 -9.05 -17.39 -25.29
C ASP A 198 -8.89 -15.98 -25.89
N PHE A 199 -8.75 -14.99 -25.01
CA PHE A 199 -8.53 -13.60 -25.46
C PHE A 199 -7.18 -13.45 -26.18
N CYS A 200 -6.11 -14.10 -25.71
CA CYS A 200 -4.81 -14.10 -26.39
C CYS A 200 -4.91 -14.69 -27.79
N GLU A 201 -5.58 -15.84 -27.95
CA GLU A 201 -5.78 -16.47 -29.27
C GLU A 201 -6.61 -15.58 -30.19
N MET A 202 -7.70 -14.99 -29.72
CA MET A 202 -8.51 -14.03 -30.49
C MET A 202 -7.71 -12.83 -30.98
N ARG A 203 -6.66 -12.43 -30.27
CA ARG A 203 -5.76 -11.32 -30.60
C ARG A 203 -4.53 -11.77 -31.41
N GLY A 204 -4.41 -13.06 -31.74
CA GLY A 204 -3.28 -13.62 -32.50
C GLY A 204 -2.01 -13.86 -31.70
N HIS A 205 -2.12 -13.88 -30.36
CA HIS A 205 -0.99 -14.16 -29.45
C HIS A 205 -0.92 -15.66 -29.15
N PHE A 206 -0.46 -16.46 -30.12
CA PHE A 206 -0.45 -17.93 -30.01
C PHE A 206 0.69 -18.48 -29.13
N GLU A 207 1.75 -17.71 -28.88
CA GLU A 207 2.83 -18.06 -27.95
C GLU A 207 2.61 -17.51 -26.54
N HIS A 208 1.36 -17.39 -26.10
CA HIS A 208 0.95 -16.72 -24.87
C HIS A 208 1.58 -17.32 -23.61
N GLU A 209 1.84 -18.63 -23.54
CA GLU A 209 2.44 -19.24 -22.35
C GLU A 209 3.83 -18.68 -22.03
N LYS A 210 4.64 -18.41 -23.06
CA LYS A 210 5.95 -17.79 -22.88
C LYS A 210 5.80 -16.36 -22.39
N ALA A 211 4.94 -15.57 -23.04
CA ALA A 211 4.67 -14.20 -22.66
C ALA A 211 4.11 -14.11 -21.21
N MET A 212 3.23 -15.02 -20.82
CA MET A 212 2.70 -15.08 -19.45
C MET A 212 3.79 -15.32 -18.41
N LYS A 213 4.74 -16.22 -18.67
CA LYS A 213 5.89 -16.45 -17.78
C LYS A 213 6.77 -15.21 -17.67
N GLU A 214 7.08 -14.56 -18.79
CA GLU A 214 7.85 -13.32 -18.82
C GLU A 214 7.14 -12.18 -18.06
N ILE A 215 5.84 -12.03 -18.24
CA ILE A 215 5.03 -11.03 -17.53
C ILE A 215 5.05 -11.28 -16.03
N ALA A 216 4.83 -12.52 -15.57
CA ALA A 216 4.85 -12.84 -14.16
C ALA A 216 6.24 -12.58 -13.53
N GLU A 217 7.31 -12.91 -14.24
CA GLU A 217 8.66 -12.62 -13.79
C GLU A 217 8.97 -11.11 -13.76
N ASN A 218 8.48 -10.35 -14.74
CA ASN A 218 8.61 -8.91 -14.76
C ASN A 218 7.84 -8.23 -13.61
N VAL A 219 6.69 -8.76 -13.19
CA VAL A 219 5.99 -8.27 -12.01
C VAL A 219 6.88 -8.37 -10.78
N LYS A 220 7.46 -9.55 -10.51
CA LYS A 220 8.36 -9.79 -9.37
C LYS A 220 9.57 -8.86 -9.38
N ASN A 221 10.15 -8.65 -10.56
CA ASN A 221 11.38 -7.86 -10.71
C ASN A 221 11.12 -6.35 -10.78
N SER A 222 9.87 -5.90 -10.97
CA SER A 222 9.52 -4.48 -11.13
C SER A 222 10.03 -3.59 -10.00
N ALA A 223 9.98 -4.06 -8.75
CA ALA A 223 10.43 -3.28 -7.61
C ALA A 223 11.94 -3.02 -7.67
N TYR A 224 12.72 -4.03 -8.00
CA TYR A 224 14.19 -3.93 -8.11
C TYR A 224 14.58 -2.95 -9.23
N GLU A 225 13.96 -3.08 -10.39
CA GLU A 225 14.20 -2.20 -11.54
C GLU A 225 13.85 -0.73 -11.23
N ILE A 226 12.71 -0.49 -10.57
CA ILE A 226 12.27 0.86 -10.20
C ILE A 226 13.24 1.47 -9.18
N ILE A 227 13.65 0.72 -8.16
CA ILE A 227 14.60 1.19 -7.14
C ILE A 227 15.93 1.53 -7.79
N GLU A 228 16.46 0.65 -8.65
CA GLU A 228 17.70 0.89 -9.35
C GLU A 228 17.65 2.16 -10.21
N LYS A 229 16.59 2.31 -11.02
CA LYS A 229 16.42 3.47 -11.91
C LYS A 229 16.16 4.78 -11.19
N LYS A 230 15.46 4.74 -10.05
CA LYS A 230 15.21 5.96 -9.25
C LYS A 230 16.37 6.32 -8.32
N GLY A 231 17.29 5.40 -8.05
CA GLY A 231 18.39 5.61 -7.12
C GLY A 231 17.94 5.73 -5.66
N ALA A 232 16.81 5.19 -5.30
CA ALA A 232 16.21 5.35 -3.97
C ALA A 232 15.49 4.07 -3.54
#